data_bdf4d686ce4f23ad7758d558744a15dd
#
_entry.id   bdf4d686ce4f23ad7758d558744a15dd
#
_cell.length_a   1.000
_cell.length_b   1.000
_cell.length_c   1.000
_cell.angle_alpha   90.00
_cell.angle_beta   90.00
_cell.angle_gamma   90.00
#
_symmetry.space_group_name_H-M   'P 1'
#
loop_
_entity.id
_entity.type
_entity.pdbx_description
1 polymer ?
#
loop_
_entity_poly.entity_id
_entity_poly.type
_entity_poly.pdbx_seq_one_letter_code
_entity_poly.pdbx_strand_id
1 'polypeptide(L)'
;MIFQVDSKKVFASDSGQGIDKKKPTIVLLHGSGLSHIVWSLTEQHLSNQNYNVLAIDLPGHGNSEGDCLKSIEEISDWLEKVFKKLNVSELTIIGHSQGCLEALEYSLRYSKRVKNLIFIGGSYRMPVNQDLIDLAENGDDKAVQLMMKWSYENYKKFIGGNPVEKIINSPRNIREVLAIDLIACNNYKNGSEALKSIKCPTLFIFGELDKMVNIEKGKKFADLVLNSKTHIIKDCGHMIMFEKAFEMREKISEFLKK
;
A
#
# COMPACT_ATOMS: atom_id res chain seq x y z
N MET A 1 -15.65 -2.92 -7.73
CA MET A 1 -16.08 -2.30 -9.02
C MET A 1 -15.08 -2.54 -10.14
N ILE A 2 -15.54 -2.46 -11.40
CA ILE A 2 -14.69 -2.58 -12.60
C ILE A 2 -14.94 -1.35 -13.48
N PHE A 3 -13.89 -0.73 -13.98
CA PHE A 3 -13.95 0.42 -14.90
C PHE A 3 -12.73 0.43 -15.82
N GLN A 4 -12.61 1.41 -16.71
CA GLN A 4 -11.50 1.49 -17.67
C GLN A 4 -10.69 2.77 -17.50
N VAL A 5 -9.37 2.61 -17.52
CA VAL A 5 -8.37 3.70 -17.64
C VAL A 5 -7.42 3.34 -18.77
N ASP A 6 -7.16 4.27 -19.68
CA ASP A 6 -6.32 4.06 -20.88
C ASP A 6 -6.70 2.76 -21.66
N SER A 7 -8.02 2.52 -21.81
CA SER A 7 -8.59 1.34 -22.47
C SER A 7 -8.28 -0.02 -21.84
N LYS A 8 -7.72 -0.05 -20.63
CA LYS A 8 -7.47 -1.26 -19.84
C LYS A 8 -8.46 -1.36 -18.69
N LYS A 9 -8.87 -2.58 -18.36
CA LYS A 9 -9.72 -2.86 -17.20
C LYS A 9 -8.96 -2.60 -15.90
N VAL A 10 -9.57 -1.82 -15.02
CA VAL A 10 -9.10 -1.57 -13.66
C VAL A 10 -10.09 -2.16 -12.68
N PHE A 11 -9.58 -2.85 -11.69
CA PHE A 11 -10.36 -3.38 -10.58
C PHE A 11 -10.05 -2.60 -9.30
N ALA A 12 -11.12 -2.20 -8.60
CA ALA A 12 -11.05 -1.73 -7.23
C ALA A 12 -12.10 -2.47 -6.40
N SER A 13 -11.69 -3.09 -5.30
CA SER A 13 -12.65 -3.60 -4.32
C SER A 13 -13.29 -2.42 -3.58
N ASP A 14 -14.61 -2.45 -3.43
CA ASP A 14 -15.43 -1.37 -2.87
C ASP A 14 -16.50 -1.92 -1.91
N SER A 15 -16.28 -3.11 -1.38
CA SER A 15 -17.25 -3.87 -0.55
C SER A 15 -18.64 -4.00 -1.18
N GLY A 16 -18.72 -3.90 -2.52
CA GLY A 16 -19.98 -3.96 -3.27
C GLY A 16 -20.89 -2.73 -3.09
N GLN A 17 -20.40 -1.64 -2.49
CA GLN A 17 -21.24 -0.47 -2.16
C GLN A 17 -21.23 0.62 -3.25
N GLY A 18 -20.26 0.59 -4.16
CA GLY A 18 -20.07 1.67 -5.13
C GLY A 18 -19.55 2.96 -4.50
N ILE A 19 -19.62 4.06 -5.25
CA ILE A 19 -19.18 5.39 -4.79
C ILE A 19 -20.41 6.27 -4.55
N ASP A 20 -20.59 6.66 -3.29
CA ASP A 20 -21.54 7.71 -2.90
C ASP A 20 -20.81 9.06 -2.83
N LYS A 21 -21.20 10.01 -3.67
CA LYS A 21 -20.59 11.36 -3.74
C LYS A 21 -20.70 12.18 -2.45
N LYS A 22 -21.55 11.76 -1.51
CA LYS A 22 -21.73 12.43 -0.21
C LYS A 22 -20.77 11.92 0.86
N LYS A 23 -20.07 10.79 0.60
CA LYS A 23 -19.15 10.18 1.55
C LYS A 23 -17.71 10.53 1.22
N PRO A 24 -16.86 10.75 2.22
CA PRO A 24 -15.42 10.87 1.99
C PRO A 24 -14.84 9.56 1.47
N THR A 25 -13.81 9.66 0.64
CA THR A 25 -13.20 8.50 -0.03
C THR A 25 -11.87 8.12 0.59
N ILE A 26 -11.72 6.85 0.93
CA ILE A 26 -10.49 6.22 1.38
C ILE A 26 -9.97 5.32 0.25
N VAL A 27 -8.70 5.48 -0.09
CA VAL A 27 -8.00 4.65 -1.06
C VAL A 27 -6.98 3.80 -0.34
N LEU A 28 -6.95 2.51 -0.65
CA LEU A 28 -6.04 1.52 -0.08
C LEU A 28 -5.07 1.04 -1.17
N LEU A 29 -3.77 1.32 -0.97
CA LEU A 29 -2.69 0.96 -1.89
C LEU A 29 -1.86 -0.19 -1.31
N HIS A 30 -1.75 -1.28 -2.05
CA HIS A 30 -1.05 -2.48 -1.62
C HIS A 30 0.49 -2.35 -1.75
N GLY A 31 1.22 -3.31 -1.21
CA GLY A 31 2.68 -3.43 -1.34
C GLY A 31 3.09 -4.24 -2.57
N SER A 32 4.42 -4.35 -2.78
CA SER A 32 5.04 -5.03 -3.91
C SER A 32 4.55 -6.46 -4.11
N GLY A 33 4.13 -6.80 -5.34
CA GLY A 33 3.63 -8.12 -5.72
C GLY A 33 2.28 -8.51 -5.12
N LEU A 34 1.61 -7.60 -4.40
CA LEU A 34 0.35 -7.86 -3.71
C LEU A 34 -0.87 -7.43 -4.56
N SER A 35 -2.04 -7.36 -3.95
CA SER A 35 -3.29 -6.92 -4.56
C SER A 35 -4.27 -6.41 -3.49
N HIS A 36 -5.45 -5.93 -3.92
CA HIS A 36 -6.55 -5.52 -3.03
C HIS A 36 -6.86 -6.52 -1.90
N ILE A 37 -6.58 -7.81 -2.11
CA ILE A 37 -6.92 -8.88 -1.15
C ILE A 37 -6.32 -8.63 0.23
N VAL A 38 -5.14 -8.01 0.32
CA VAL A 38 -4.51 -7.70 1.61
C VAL A 38 -5.35 -6.74 2.48
N TRP A 39 -6.26 -6.03 1.86
CA TRP A 39 -7.11 -5.04 2.50
C TRP A 39 -8.51 -5.53 2.87
N SER A 40 -8.90 -6.76 2.53
CA SER A 40 -10.28 -7.25 2.63
C SER A 40 -10.93 -6.98 3.99
N LEU A 41 -10.22 -7.25 5.11
CA LEU A 41 -10.73 -6.99 6.44
C LEU A 41 -10.78 -5.50 6.79
N THR A 42 -9.86 -4.71 6.26
CA THR A 42 -9.78 -3.26 6.51
C THR A 42 -10.82 -2.51 5.69
N GLU A 43 -10.96 -2.88 4.44
CA GLU A 43 -11.96 -2.33 3.52
C GLU A 43 -13.38 -2.48 4.09
N GLN A 44 -13.77 -3.71 4.47
CA GLN A 44 -15.09 -3.97 5.06
C GLN A 44 -15.31 -3.16 6.35
N HIS A 45 -14.32 -3.09 7.23
CA HIS A 45 -14.41 -2.35 8.48
C HIS A 45 -14.64 -0.85 8.26
N LEU A 46 -13.92 -0.23 7.32
CA LEU A 46 -14.03 1.19 7.02
C LEU A 46 -15.31 1.52 6.23
N SER A 47 -15.73 0.66 5.33
CA SER A 47 -16.99 0.82 4.57
C SER A 47 -18.20 0.87 5.51
N ASN A 48 -18.17 0.11 6.60
CA ASN A 48 -19.21 0.14 7.63
C ASN A 48 -19.21 1.44 8.47
N GLN A 49 -18.20 2.30 8.33
CA GLN A 49 -18.06 3.58 9.04
C GLN A 49 -18.41 4.81 8.19
N ASN A 50 -19.21 4.62 7.14
CA ASN A 50 -19.70 5.68 6.26
C ASN A 50 -18.65 6.32 5.35
N TYR A 51 -17.64 5.55 4.91
CA TYR A 51 -16.67 5.95 3.88
C TYR A 51 -16.95 5.22 2.56
N ASN A 52 -16.63 5.87 1.43
CA ASN A 52 -16.28 5.12 0.23
C ASN A 52 -14.90 4.51 0.45
N VAL A 53 -14.73 3.23 0.21
CA VAL A 53 -13.43 2.58 0.35
C VAL A 53 -13.07 1.91 -0.96
N LEU A 54 -11.88 2.17 -1.49
CA LEU A 54 -11.40 1.66 -2.76
C LEU A 54 -10.05 0.98 -2.54
N ALA A 55 -10.03 -0.34 -2.49
CA ALA A 55 -8.80 -1.11 -2.52
C ALA A 55 -8.43 -1.41 -3.98
N ILE A 56 -7.45 -0.70 -4.51
CA ILE A 56 -7.13 -0.69 -5.94
C ILE A 56 -6.09 -1.76 -6.26
N ASP A 57 -6.32 -2.53 -7.33
CA ASP A 57 -5.29 -3.33 -7.97
C ASP A 57 -4.55 -2.47 -9.00
N LEU A 58 -3.23 -2.36 -8.87
CA LEU A 58 -2.38 -1.69 -9.85
C LEU A 58 -2.39 -2.44 -11.20
N PRO A 59 -2.01 -1.81 -12.31
CA PRO A 59 -1.84 -2.51 -13.59
C PRO A 59 -0.91 -3.71 -13.45
N GLY A 60 -1.31 -4.84 -14.02
CA GLY A 60 -0.58 -6.11 -13.91
C GLY A 60 -0.77 -6.87 -12.60
N HIS A 61 -1.54 -6.35 -11.66
CA HIS A 61 -1.80 -6.96 -10.35
C HIS A 61 -3.26 -7.43 -10.24
N GLY A 62 -3.47 -8.50 -9.49
CA GLY A 62 -4.79 -8.99 -9.10
C GLY A 62 -5.77 -9.12 -10.26
N ASN A 63 -6.80 -8.29 -10.27
CA ASN A 63 -7.86 -8.30 -11.29
C ASN A 63 -7.75 -7.16 -12.33
N SER A 64 -6.73 -6.30 -12.22
CA SER A 64 -6.46 -5.22 -13.16
C SER A 64 -5.63 -5.69 -14.34
N GLU A 65 -5.95 -5.18 -15.53
CA GLU A 65 -5.24 -5.45 -16.77
C GLU A 65 -4.12 -4.43 -17.01
N GLY A 66 -3.28 -4.75 -17.97
CA GLY A 66 -2.18 -3.90 -18.42
C GLY A 66 -0.84 -4.35 -17.88
N ASP A 67 0.22 -3.72 -18.41
CA ASP A 67 1.59 -3.97 -17.96
C ASP A 67 1.84 -3.27 -16.63
N CYS A 68 2.73 -3.85 -15.80
CA CYS A 68 3.14 -3.22 -14.57
C CYS A 68 3.84 -1.88 -14.85
N LEU A 69 3.52 -0.89 -14.05
CA LEU A 69 4.17 0.41 -14.10
C LEU A 69 5.57 0.32 -13.49
N LYS A 70 6.55 0.96 -14.11
CA LYS A 70 7.97 0.74 -13.82
C LYS A 70 8.56 1.69 -12.79
N SER A 71 7.79 2.71 -12.37
CA SER A 71 8.23 3.67 -11.37
C SER A 71 7.08 4.13 -10.48
N ILE A 72 7.40 4.59 -9.28
CA ILE A 72 6.44 5.17 -8.34
C ILE A 72 5.78 6.42 -8.94
N GLU A 73 6.53 7.17 -9.74
CA GLU A 73 6.05 8.35 -10.46
C GLU A 73 4.98 7.99 -11.48
N GLU A 74 5.18 6.94 -12.29
CA GLU A 74 4.18 6.44 -13.25
C GLU A 74 2.91 5.95 -12.52
N ILE A 75 3.08 5.25 -11.39
CA ILE A 75 1.94 4.80 -10.57
C ILE A 75 1.15 6.00 -10.06
N SER A 76 1.82 7.05 -9.57
CA SER A 76 1.17 8.27 -9.11
C SER A 76 0.35 8.96 -10.20
N ASP A 77 0.91 9.09 -11.41
CA ASP A 77 0.20 9.69 -12.54
C ASP A 77 -0.98 8.82 -13.02
N TRP A 78 -0.83 7.49 -12.96
CA TRP A 78 -1.92 6.56 -13.27
C TRP A 78 -3.04 6.64 -12.21
N LEU A 79 -2.71 6.72 -10.93
CA LEU A 79 -3.70 6.92 -9.85
C LEU A 79 -4.51 8.20 -10.07
N GLU A 80 -3.89 9.29 -10.52
CA GLU A 80 -4.62 10.52 -10.86
C GLU A 80 -5.65 10.31 -11.97
N LYS A 81 -5.33 9.49 -13.00
CA LYS A 81 -6.29 9.13 -14.03
C LYS A 81 -7.45 8.31 -13.46
N VAL A 82 -7.15 7.35 -12.56
CA VAL A 82 -8.16 6.56 -11.83
C VAL A 82 -9.12 7.48 -11.07
N PHE A 83 -8.60 8.39 -10.26
CA PHE A 83 -9.42 9.26 -9.41
C PHE A 83 -10.24 10.28 -10.22
N LYS A 84 -9.70 10.77 -11.33
CA LYS A 84 -10.47 11.58 -12.28
C LYS A 84 -11.60 10.78 -12.92
N LYS A 85 -11.34 9.54 -13.33
CA LYS A 85 -12.34 8.65 -13.92
C LYS A 85 -13.48 8.36 -12.95
N LEU A 86 -13.17 8.15 -11.67
CA LEU A 86 -14.14 7.89 -10.63
C LEU A 86 -14.82 9.16 -10.08
N ASN A 87 -14.35 10.34 -10.52
CA ASN A 87 -14.84 11.65 -10.08
C ASN A 87 -14.78 11.81 -8.55
N VAL A 88 -13.68 11.35 -7.94
CA VAL A 88 -13.38 11.54 -6.52
C VAL A 88 -12.33 12.64 -6.36
N SER A 89 -12.55 13.59 -5.47
CA SER A 89 -11.75 14.81 -5.36
C SER A 89 -10.97 14.94 -4.06
N GLU A 90 -11.48 14.41 -2.98
CA GLU A 90 -10.88 14.51 -1.65
C GLU A 90 -10.58 13.10 -1.13
N LEU A 91 -9.31 12.84 -0.89
CA LEU A 91 -8.81 11.50 -0.65
C LEU A 91 -8.12 11.38 0.71
N THR A 92 -8.48 10.34 1.44
CA THR A 92 -7.59 9.74 2.44
C THR A 92 -6.86 8.59 1.76
N ILE A 93 -5.54 8.61 1.74
CA ILE A 93 -4.75 7.56 1.11
C ILE A 93 -4.05 6.75 2.19
N ILE A 94 -4.28 5.45 2.17
CA ILE A 94 -3.65 4.47 3.07
C ILE A 94 -2.75 3.59 2.22
N GLY A 95 -1.46 3.66 2.44
CA GLY A 95 -0.47 2.84 1.74
C GLY A 95 0.21 1.83 2.67
N HIS A 96 0.46 0.64 2.16
CA HIS A 96 1.28 -0.37 2.81
C HIS A 96 2.57 -0.59 2.01
N SER A 97 3.72 -0.58 2.68
CA SER A 97 5.01 -0.86 2.04
C SER A 97 5.24 0.03 0.80
N GLN A 98 5.38 -0.53 -0.41
CA GLN A 98 5.43 0.24 -1.66
C GLN A 98 4.30 1.27 -1.77
N GLY A 99 3.08 0.92 -1.39
CA GLY A 99 1.93 1.84 -1.39
C GLY A 99 2.17 3.10 -0.55
N CYS A 100 3.11 3.08 0.40
CA CYS A 100 3.55 4.30 1.10
C CYS A 100 4.32 5.24 0.18
N LEU A 101 5.18 4.72 -0.69
CA LEU A 101 5.91 5.54 -1.67
C LEU A 101 4.94 6.14 -2.70
N GLU A 102 3.95 5.36 -3.12
CA GLU A 102 2.90 5.79 -4.05
C GLU A 102 2.06 6.93 -3.45
N ALA A 103 1.61 6.76 -2.21
CA ALA A 103 0.86 7.78 -1.47
C ALA A 103 1.71 9.05 -1.26
N LEU A 104 2.98 8.88 -0.98
CA LEU A 104 3.94 9.96 -0.78
C LEU A 104 4.16 10.75 -2.08
N GLU A 105 4.45 10.07 -3.19
CA GLU A 105 4.63 10.70 -4.51
C GLU A 105 3.33 11.36 -4.99
N TYR A 106 2.18 10.70 -4.76
CA TYR A 106 0.88 11.29 -5.09
C TYR A 106 0.64 12.59 -4.30
N SER A 107 1.02 12.63 -3.03
CA SER A 107 0.89 13.84 -2.22
C SER A 107 1.80 14.97 -2.68
N LEU A 108 2.96 14.67 -3.24
CA LEU A 108 3.85 15.65 -3.85
C LEU A 108 3.21 16.29 -5.09
N ARG A 109 2.69 15.46 -5.99
CA ARG A 109 2.15 15.90 -7.30
C ARG A 109 0.76 16.53 -7.18
N TYR A 110 -0.09 15.98 -6.31
CA TYR A 110 -1.52 16.27 -6.24
C TYR A 110 -1.99 16.65 -4.82
N SER A 111 -1.18 17.39 -4.07
CA SER A 111 -1.40 17.73 -2.65
C SER A 111 -2.80 18.28 -2.33
N LYS A 112 -3.41 19.05 -3.24
CA LYS A 112 -4.74 19.63 -3.04
C LYS A 112 -5.86 18.59 -2.92
N ARG A 113 -5.62 17.37 -3.40
CA ARG A 113 -6.60 16.27 -3.35
C ARG A 113 -6.47 15.43 -2.08
N VAL A 114 -5.36 15.54 -1.35
CA VAL A 114 -5.05 14.67 -0.21
C VAL A 114 -5.50 15.34 1.08
N LYS A 115 -6.47 14.72 1.76
CA LYS A 115 -6.99 15.16 3.06
C LYS A 115 -6.26 14.54 4.23
N ASN A 116 -5.94 13.26 4.13
CA ASN A 116 -5.16 12.53 5.13
C ASN A 116 -4.24 11.52 4.45
N LEU A 117 -3.11 11.23 5.11
CA LEU A 117 -2.20 10.16 4.74
C LEU A 117 -2.08 9.15 5.88
N ILE A 118 -2.08 7.86 5.55
CA ILE A 118 -1.80 6.80 6.52
C ILE A 118 -0.75 5.88 5.90
N PHE A 119 0.41 5.79 6.54
CA PHE A 119 1.54 4.98 6.12
C PHE A 119 1.67 3.76 7.03
N ILE A 120 1.63 2.56 6.45
CA ILE A 120 1.68 1.29 7.17
C ILE A 120 2.93 0.52 6.73
N GLY A 121 3.86 0.29 7.65
CA GLY A 121 5.10 -0.44 7.36
C GLY A 121 5.92 0.19 6.23
N GLY A 122 6.02 1.53 6.20
CA GLY A 122 6.66 2.25 5.11
C GLY A 122 7.79 3.18 5.54
N SER A 123 8.52 3.68 4.53
CA SER A 123 9.55 4.71 4.69
C SER A 123 9.54 5.60 3.44
N TYR A 124 10.14 6.78 3.53
CA TYR A 124 10.29 7.68 2.37
C TYR A 124 11.38 7.23 1.37
N ARG A 125 12.14 6.20 1.72
CA ARG A 125 13.13 5.51 0.88
C ARG A 125 13.12 4.02 1.24
N MET A 126 13.03 3.19 0.24
CA MET A 126 12.99 1.72 0.40
C MET A 126 14.04 1.07 -0.51
N PRO A 127 15.34 1.18 -0.16
CA PRO A 127 16.36 0.47 -0.90
C PRO A 127 16.16 -1.04 -0.76
N VAL A 128 16.18 -1.75 -1.87
CA VAL A 128 16.02 -3.20 -1.95
C VAL A 128 17.38 -3.85 -2.12
N ASN A 129 17.59 -5.00 -1.46
CA ASN A 129 18.81 -5.81 -1.67
C ASN A 129 18.84 -6.30 -3.12
N GLN A 130 19.99 -6.13 -3.79
CA GLN A 130 20.17 -6.54 -5.19
C GLN A 130 19.93 -8.04 -5.38
N ASP A 131 20.39 -8.89 -4.44
CA ASP A 131 20.17 -10.34 -4.53
C ASP A 131 18.68 -10.70 -4.56
N LEU A 132 17.83 -9.93 -3.85
CA LEU A 132 16.39 -10.14 -3.88
C LEU A 132 15.80 -9.73 -5.23
N ILE A 133 16.27 -8.63 -5.82
CA ILE A 133 15.87 -8.19 -7.16
C ILE A 133 16.25 -9.26 -8.18
N ASP A 134 17.50 -9.72 -8.16
CA ASP A 134 18.02 -10.71 -9.10
C ASP A 134 17.25 -12.04 -9.02
N LEU A 135 16.92 -12.49 -7.81
CA LEU A 135 16.07 -13.67 -7.62
C LEU A 135 14.66 -13.46 -8.20
N ALA A 136 14.08 -12.30 -7.98
CA ALA A 136 12.75 -11.98 -8.49
C ALA A 136 12.72 -11.87 -10.02
N GLU A 137 13.72 -11.24 -10.64
CA GLU A 137 13.87 -11.14 -12.11
C GLU A 137 14.02 -12.53 -12.77
N ASN A 138 14.75 -13.43 -12.10
CA ASN A 138 14.90 -14.81 -12.58
C ASN A 138 13.66 -15.69 -12.29
N GLY A 139 12.65 -15.15 -11.61
CA GLY A 139 11.47 -15.89 -11.20
C GLY A 139 11.77 -17.02 -10.22
N ASP A 140 12.83 -16.88 -9.41
CA ASP A 140 13.20 -17.87 -8.39
C ASP A 140 12.25 -17.77 -7.19
N ASP A 141 11.61 -18.88 -6.81
CA ASP A 141 10.71 -18.97 -5.68
C ASP A 141 11.35 -18.53 -4.35
N LYS A 142 12.68 -18.55 -4.28
CA LYS A 142 13.43 -18.03 -3.12
C LYS A 142 13.15 -16.55 -2.86
N ALA A 143 12.86 -15.75 -3.90
CA ALA A 143 12.48 -14.34 -3.70
C ALA A 143 11.25 -14.23 -2.82
N VAL A 144 10.20 -14.99 -3.14
CA VAL A 144 8.94 -15.04 -2.36
C VAL A 144 9.20 -15.57 -0.96
N GLN A 145 9.98 -16.65 -0.83
CA GLN A 145 10.30 -17.25 0.48
C GLN A 145 11.07 -16.28 1.39
N LEU A 146 12.01 -15.51 0.86
CA LEU A 146 12.72 -14.47 1.61
C LEU A 146 11.79 -13.34 2.05
N MET A 147 10.93 -12.86 1.15
CA MET A 147 9.93 -11.87 1.49
C MET A 147 8.99 -12.37 2.60
N MET A 148 8.53 -13.61 2.52
CA MET A 148 7.71 -14.22 3.56
C MET A 148 8.42 -14.27 4.92
N LYS A 149 9.68 -14.69 4.92
CA LYS A 149 10.51 -14.77 6.13
C LYS A 149 10.71 -13.40 6.80
N TRP A 150 10.83 -12.34 6.01
CA TRP A 150 11.05 -10.98 6.52
C TRP A 150 9.75 -10.22 6.83
N SER A 151 8.66 -10.61 6.19
CA SER A 151 7.37 -9.92 6.32
C SER A 151 6.63 -10.24 7.61
N TYR A 152 6.90 -11.37 8.24
CA TYR A 152 6.17 -11.80 9.45
C TYR A 152 7.08 -11.91 10.66
N GLU A 153 6.50 -11.65 11.84
CA GLU A 153 7.14 -12.04 13.10
C GLU A 153 7.36 -13.55 13.11
N ASN A 154 6.29 -14.30 12.77
CA ASN A 154 6.35 -15.75 12.68
C ASN A 154 5.52 -16.28 11.49
N TYR A 155 6.16 -16.41 10.31
CA TYR A 155 5.51 -16.84 9.07
C TYR A 155 4.98 -18.29 9.09
N LYS A 156 5.37 -19.13 10.07
CA LYS A 156 4.91 -20.52 10.21
C LYS A 156 3.57 -20.68 10.93
N LYS A 157 3.00 -19.60 11.47
CA LYS A 157 1.77 -19.65 12.28
C LYS A 157 0.46 -19.77 11.49
N PHE A 158 0.48 -19.76 10.16
CA PHE A 158 -0.75 -19.77 9.38
C PHE A 158 -1.26 -21.18 9.10
N ILE A 159 -2.39 -21.54 9.69
CA ILE A 159 -3.12 -22.76 9.36
C ILE A 159 -3.73 -22.61 7.95
N GLY A 160 -3.47 -23.56 7.06
CA GLY A 160 -3.95 -23.51 5.68
C GLY A 160 -3.07 -22.70 4.71
N GLY A 161 -1.85 -22.33 5.13
CA GLY A 161 -0.84 -21.64 4.33
C GLY A 161 -0.91 -20.12 4.45
N ASN A 162 0.20 -19.47 4.09
CA ASN A 162 0.34 -18.03 4.21
C ASN A 162 -0.49 -17.29 3.16
N PRO A 163 -1.35 -16.34 3.55
CA PRO A 163 -2.18 -15.60 2.60
C PRO A 163 -1.36 -14.76 1.61
N VAL A 164 -0.24 -14.17 2.03
CA VAL A 164 0.62 -13.37 1.16
C VAL A 164 1.31 -14.23 0.10
N GLU A 165 1.81 -15.40 0.48
CA GLU A 165 2.40 -16.36 -0.47
C GLU A 165 1.37 -16.76 -1.55
N LYS A 166 0.11 -16.99 -1.16
CA LYS A 166 -0.97 -17.29 -2.11
C LYS A 166 -1.30 -16.12 -3.03
N ILE A 167 -1.17 -14.87 -2.56
CA ILE A 167 -1.42 -13.67 -3.37
C ILE A 167 -0.29 -13.51 -4.39
N ILE A 168 0.97 -13.56 -3.95
CA ILE A 168 2.13 -13.38 -4.82
C ILE A 168 2.18 -14.48 -5.90
N ASN A 169 1.93 -15.72 -5.52
CA ASN A 169 1.91 -16.87 -6.44
C ASN A 169 0.58 -17.04 -7.18
N SER A 170 -0.31 -16.04 -7.11
CA SER A 170 -1.56 -16.09 -7.86
C SER A 170 -1.28 -16.11 -9.36
N PRO A 171 -1.94 -16.99 -10.14
CA PRO A 171 -1.83 -16.97 -11.60
C PRO A 171 -2.40 -15.69 -12.24
N ARG A 172 -3.04 -14.82 -11.44
CA ARG A 172 -3.48 -13.50 -11.88
C ARG A 172 -2.37 -12.45 -11.82
N ASN A 173 -1.34 -12.69 -11.04
CA ASN A 173 -0.14 -11.84 -11.03
C ASN A 173 0.76 -12.23 -12.19
N ILE A 174 1.24 -11.26 -12.94
CA ILE A 174 2.31 -11.50 -13.90
C ILE A 174 3.55 -11.95 -13.11
N ARG A 175 4.28 -12.94 -13.61
CA ARG A 175 5.42 -13.53 -12.89
C ARG A 175 6.51 -12.49 -12.56
N GLU A 176 6.65 -11.47 -13.41
CA GLU A 176 7.61 -10.39 -13.28
C GLU A 176 7.16 -9.25 -12.34
N VAL A 177 5.88 -9.25 -11.87
CA VAL A 177 5.31 -8.18 -11.04
C VAL A 177 6.20 -7.84 -9.86
N LEU A 178 6.65 -8.86 -9.12
CA LEU A 178 7.46 -8.64 -7.93
C LEU A 178 8.78 -7.94 -8.25
N ALA A 179 9.48 -8.35 -9.31
CA ALA A 179 10.74 -7.75 -9.71
C ALA A 179 10.55 -6.27 -10.09
N ILE A 180 9.54 -5.98 -10.92
CA ILE A 180 9.23 -4.60 -11.37
C ILE A 180 8.95 -3.70 -10.17
N ASP A 181 8.15 -4.16 -9.22
CA ASP A 181 7.81 -3.41 -8.02
C ASP A 181 9.02 -3.15 -7.13
N LEU A 182 9.85 -4.17 -6.90
CA LEU A 182 11.07 -4.03 -6.09
C LEU A 182 12.04 -3.04 -6.73
N ILE A 183 12.19 -3.06 -8.06
CA ILE A 183 13.01 -2.12 -8.83
C ILE A 183 12.44 -0.71 -8.73
N ALA A 184 11.11 -0.54 -8.85
CA ALA A 184 10.45 0.76 -8.70
C ALA A 184 10.69 1.36 -7.30
N CYS A 185 10.55 0.55 -6.24
CA CYS A 185 10.88 0.96 -4.87
C CYS A 185 12.34 1.38 -4.70
N ASN A 186 13.28 0.56 -5.22
CA ASN A 186 14.72 0.81 -5.11
C ASN A 186 15.16 2.08 -5.85
N ASN A 187 14.52 2.38 -6.97
CA ASN A 187 14.84 3.51 -7.83
C ASN A 187 14.19 4.83 -7.42
N TYR A 188 13.19 4.81 -6.55
CA TYR A 188 12.49 6.02 -6.11
C TYR A 188 13.41 6.98 -5.36
N LYS A 189 13.50 8.25 -5.83
CA LYS A 189 14.42 9.27 -5.29
C LYS A 189 13.72 10.51 -4.71
N ASN A 190 12.45 10.74 -5.05
CA ASN A 190 11.73 11.97 -4.69
C ASN A 190 11.32 12.04 -3.21
N GLY A 191 11.50 10.96 -2.44
CA GLY A 191 10.98 10.84 -1.09
C GLY A 191 11.31 12.00 -0.15
N SER A 192 12.54 12.54 -0.23
CA SER A 192 12.95 13.69 0.62
C SER A 192 12.25 15.00 0.23
N GLU A 193 11.92 15.18 -1.04
CA GLU A 193 11.16 16.33 -1.53
C GLU A 193 9.67 16.18 -1.19
N ALA A 194 9.14 14.98 -1.40
CA ALA A 194 7.76 14.65 -1.13
C ALA A 194 7.38 14.85 0.35
N LEU A 195 8.29 14.55 1.27
CA LEU A 195 8.09 14.83 2.71
C LEU A 195 7.75 16.30 2.97
N LYS A 196 8.42 17.24 2.30
CA LYS A 196 8.20 18.67 2.48
C LYS A 196 6.83 19.11 1.96
N SER A 197 6.22 18.34 1.07
CA SER A 197 4.91 18.60 0.49
C SER A 197 3.75 18.18 1.40
N ILE A 198 3.99 17.31 2.39
CA ILE A 198 2.95 16.82 3.30
C ILE A 198 2.52 17.95 4.24
N LYS A 199 1.25 18.37 4.09
CA LYS A 199 0.62 19.39 4.96
C LYS A 199 -0.63 18.87 5.66
N CYS A 200 -1.13 17.73 5.22
CA CYS A 200 -2.33 17.12 5.78
C CYS A 200 -2.00 16.31 7.06
N PRO A 201 -3.00 16.04 7.91
CA PRO A 201 -2.87 15.10 9.01
C PRO A 201 -2.34 13.74 8.52
N THR A 202 -1.38 13.18 9.24
CA THR A 202 -0.70 11.95 8.83
C THR A 202 -0.61 10.97 9.99
N LEU A 203 -0.90 9.69 9.72
CA LEU A 203 -0.72 8.59 10.68
C LEU A 203 0.33 7.62 10.16
N PHE A 204 1.25 7.25 11.03
CA PHE A 204 2.22 6.18 10.80
C PHE A 204 1.90 4.98 11.69
N ILE A 205 1.86 3.79 11.10
CA ILE A 205 1.68 2.53 11.81
C ILE A 205 2.84 1.60 11.46
N PHE A 206 3.56 1.13 12.47
CA PHE A 206 4.71 0.24 12.31
C PHE A 206 4.53 -1.02 13.15
N GLY A 207 5.00 -2.14 12.64
CA GLY A 207 5.21 -3.34 13.42
C GLY A 207 6.55 -3.26 14.16
N GLU A 208 6.56 -3.60 15.45
CA GLU A 208 7.78 -3.56 16.28
C GLU A 208 8.89 -4.48 15.74
N LEU A 209 8.49 -5.61 15.16
CA LEU A 209 9.39 -6.67 14.67
C LEU A 209 9.51 -6.70 13.14
N ASP A 210 9.16 -5.59 12.47
CA ASP A 210 9.28 -5.46 11.02
C ASP A 210 10.75 -5.56 10.58
N LYS A 211 11.05 -6.59 9.78
CA LYS A 211 12.40 -6.86 9.25
C LYS A 211 12.62 -6.27 7.86
N MET A 212 11.55 -5.84 7.17
CA MET A 212 11.63 -5.21 5.85
C MET A 212 11.85 -3.70 5.97
N VAL A 213 11.07 -3.05 6.82
CA VAL A 213 11.21 -1.62 7.12
C VAL A 213 11.55 -1.46 8.60
N ASN A 214 12.85 -1.34 8.89
CA ASN A 214 13.32 -1.16 10.26
C ASN A 214 12.60 0.02 10.93
N ILE A 215 12.11 -0.20 12.15
CA ILE A 215 11.32 0.76 12.93
C ILE A 215 12.04 2.11 13.12
N GLU A 216 13.37 2.12 13.26
CA GLU A 216 14.14 3.36 13.38
C GLU A 216 14.11 4.21 12.11
N LYS A 217 14.09 3.57 10.91
CA LYS A 217 13.87 4.26 9.64
C LYS A 217 12.44 4.80 9.54
N GLY A 218 11.47 4.03 10.00
CA GLY A 218 10.07 4.44 10.05
C GLY A 218 9.84 5.63 10.98
N LYS A 219 10.42 5.63 12.19
CA LYS A 219 10.36 6.76 13.12
C LYS A 219 10.99 8.02 12.51
N LYS A 220 12.18 7.91 11.91
CA LYS A 220 12.81 9.03 11.20
C LYS A 220 11.93 9.61 10.09
N PHE A 221 11.16 8.76 9.41
CA PHE A 221 10.16 9.22 8.46
C PHE A 221 9.07 10.03 9.15
N ALA A 222 8.49 9.50 10.22
CA ALA A 222 7.42 10.16 10.96
C ALA A 222 7.87 11.50 11.58
N ASP A 223 9.08 11.56 12.13
CA ASP A 223 9.64 12.78 12.77
C ASP A 223 9.82 13.95 11.78
N LEU A 224 9.91 13.66 10.48
CA LEU A 224 10.03 14.67 9.43
C LEU A 224 8.67 15.28 9.01
N VAL A 225 7.55 14.74 9.49
CA VAL A 225 6.20 15.20 9.13
C VAL A 225 5.55 15.91 10.32
N LEU A 226 5.39 17.23 10.22
CA LEU A 226 4.98 18.10 11.32
C LEU A 226 3.63 17.75 11.96
N ASN A 227 2.64 17.37 11.17
CA ASN A 227 1.29 17.03 11.64
C ASN A 227 1.07 15.52 11.59
N SER A 228 1.90 14.78 12.31
CA SER A 228 1.85 13.34 12.30
C SER A 228 1.59 12.72 13.67
N LYS A 229 1.04 11.50 13.64
CA LYS A 229 0.92 10.59 14.79
C LYS A 229 1.58 9.28 14.42
N THR A 230 2.24 8.67 15.38
CA THR A 230 2.90 7.37 15.22
C THR A 230 2.31 6.36 16.19
N HIS A 231 1.99 5.17 15.68
CA HIS A 231 1.60 4.03 16.47
C HIS A 231 2.49 2.83 16.15
N ILE A 232 3.05 2.20 17.19
CA ILE A 232 3.89 1.01 17.08
C ILE A 232 3.11 -0.16 17.65
N ILE A 233 2.88 -1.18 16.82
CA ILE A 233 2.16 -2.37 17.21
C ILE A 233 3.18 -3.42 17.69
N LYS A 234 3.01 -3.86 18.93
CA LYS A 234 3.90 -4.85 19.56
C LYS A 234 3.71 -6.25 18.98
N ASP A 235 4.77 -7.04 19.04
CA ASP A 235 4.76 -8.43 18.54
C ASP A 235 4.15 -8.56 17.14
N CYS A 236 4.57 -7.68 16.22
CA CYS A 236 4.04 -7.57 14.89
C CYS A 236 5.15 -7.31 13.87
N GLY A 237 5.14 -8.03 12.76
CA GLY A 237 6.05 -7.83 11.64
C GLY A 237 5.53 -6.79 10.65
N HIS A 238 5.89 -6.98 9.37
CA HIS A 238 5.56 -6.08 8.27
C HIS A 238 4.10 -6.19 7.79
N MET A 239 3.52 -7.42 7.87
CA MET A 239 2.16 -7.68 7.38
C MET A 239 1.10 -7.40 8.46
N ILE A 240 1.10 -6.17 8.94
CA ILE A 240 0.27 -5.69 10.05
C ILE A 240 -1.22 -6.00 9.84
N MET A 241 -1.71 -5.89 8.58
CA MET A 241 -3.09 -6.16 8.20
C MET A 241 -3.51 -7.63 8.39
N PHE A 242 -2.54 -8.54 8.54
CA PHE A 242 -2.80 -9.96 8.83
C PHE A 242 -2.45 -10.33 10.27
N GLU A 243 -1.36 -9.77 10.81
CA GLU A 243 -0.85 -10.15 12.14
C GLU A 243 -1.65 -9.48 13.26
N LYS A 244 -2.01 -8.21 13.08
CA LYS A 244 -2.68 -7.36 14.09
C LYS A 244 -3.79 -6.51 13.48
N ALA A 245 -4.60 -7.12 12.62
CA ALA A 245 -5.66 -6.44 11.86
C ALA A 245 -6.62 -5.62 12.72
N PHE A 246 -7.00 -6.12 13.89
CA PHE A 246 -7.93 -5.43 14.77
C PHE A 246 -7.33 -4.12 15.30
N GLU A 247 -6.13 -4.18 15.90
CA GLU A 247 -5.47 -3.00 16.46
C GLU A 247 -5.17 -1.95 15.39
N MET A 248 -4.70 -2.38 14.22
CA MET A 248 -4.46 -1.49 13.07
C MET A 248 -5.73 -0.73 12.68
N ARG A 249 -6.85 -1.44 12.51
CA ARG A 249 -8.14 -0.84 12.10
C ARG A 249 -8.68 0.14 13.14
N GLU A 250 -8.57 -0.18 14.43
CA GLU A 250 -8.96 0.73 15.51
C GLU A 250 -8.15 2.04 15.44
N LYS A 251 -6.82 1.96 15.25
CA LYS A 251 -5.96 3.15 15.15
C LYS A 251 -6.27 4.00 13.90
N ILE A 252 -6.59 3.37 12.78
CA ILE A 252 -7.07 4.07 11.59
C ILE A 252 -8.40 4.79 11.90
N SER A 253 -9.36 4.09 12.51
CA SER A 253 -10.67 4.65 12.85
C SER A 253 -10.57 5.80 13.86
N GLU A 254 -9.74 5.67 14.90
CA GLU A 254 -9.47 6.75 15.87
C GLU A 254 -8.86 8.00 15.21
N PHE A 255 -8.02 7.81 14.21
CA PHE A 255 -7.40 8.91 13.47
C PHE A 255 -8.39 9.63 12.56
N LEU A 256 -9.27 8.89 11.89
CA LEU A 256 -10.24 9.43 10.92
C LEU A 256 -11.44 10.12 11.57
N LYS A 257 -11.75 9.86 12.83
CA LYS A 257 -12.85 10.50 13.59
C LYS A 257 -12.53 11.93 14.05
N LYS A 258 -11.34 12.42 13.79
CA LYS A 258 -10.88 13.77 14.18
C LYS A 258 -10.97 14.73 13.02
#